data_012058c47a448c05829faa69fd710bb8
#
_entry.id   012058c47a448c05829faa69fd710bb8
#
_cell.length_a   1.000
_cell.length_b   1.000
_cell.length_c   1.000
_cell.angle_alpha   90.00
_cell.angle_beta   90.00
_cell.angle_gamma   90.00
#
_symmetry.space_group_name_H-M   'P 1'
#
loop_
_entity.id
_entity.type
_entity.pdbx_description
1 polymer ?
#
loop_
_entity_poly.entity_id
_entity_poly.type
_entity_poly.pdbx_seq_one_letter_code
_entity_poly.pdbx_strand_id
1 'polypeptide(L)'
;MNNPEELKQSIKILRSLYKEGTKIIDEYEDDDNNVRYCAANHAVTWIAKSKQLFSGMFYNEKYAQEFNDALQAAYDSRGEDMDYHKAMSIAIGHLSGVGILIKNGYVKDQYSGIDNSNSKKAFVAMSFDPHLADNYSYGIKPAIEELGYDAIRMDKVPNNDKIDTKIIELISQSHFLVADFTGHRTGVYYEAGFARGIGIPVIQVCNSIDFDKLHFDIKTINTLKFDTASQLKNILIPHIDATIGKYIAKEETEVTDNDLPF
;
A
#
# COMPACT_ATOMS: atom_id res chain seq x y z
N MET A 1 0.21 8.56 0.41
CA MET A 1 -0.05 9.62 -0.60
C MET A 1 -1.15 9.10 -1.51
N ASN A 2 -2.39 9.53 -1.29
CA ASN A 2 -3.58 8.92 -1.92
C ASN A 2 -4.13 9.75 -3.09
N ASN A 3 -3.39 10.80 -3.50
CA ASN A 3 -3.85 11.72 -4.53
C ASN A 3 -2.74 11.90 -5.57
N PRO A 4 -3.02 11.77 -6.88
CA PRO A 4 -2.06 12.06 -7.96
C PRO A 4 -1.40 13.44 -7.84
N GLU A 5 -2.07 14.41 -7.25
CA GLU A 5 -1.51 15.74 -7.00
C GLU A 5 -0.47 15.72 -5.86
N GLU A 6 -0.68 14.94 -4.80
CA GLU A 6 0.31 14.74 -3.72
C GLU A 6 1.58 14.07 -4.24
N LEU A 7 1.45 13.07 -5.14
CA LEU A 7 2.59 12.44 -5.79
C LEU A 7 3.35 13.43 -6.66
N LYS A 8 2.65 14.23 -7.49
CA LYS A 8 3.28 15.26 -8.31
C LYS A 8 4.01 16.29 -7.44
N GLN A 9 3.40 16.68 -6.32
CA GLN A 9 4.03 17.59 -5.37
C GLN A 9 5.27 16.98 -4.73
N SER A 10 5.23 15.73 -4.33
CA SER A 10 6.37 15.01 -3.75
C SER A 10 7.51 14.83 -4.75
N ILE A 11 7.20 14.52 -6.01
CA ILE A 11 8.18 14.46 -7.10
C ILE A 11 8.82 15.85 -7.33
N LYS A 12 8.04 16.91 -7.25
CA LYS A 12 8.55 18.29 -7.37
C LYS A 12 9.50 18.63 -6.23
N ILE A 13 9.14 18.27 -5.00
CA ILE A 13 9.98 18.46 -3.81
C ILE A 13 11.26 17.62 -3.94
N LEU A 14 11.16 16.36 -4.34
CA LEU A 14 12.31 15.47 -4.56
C LEU A 14 13.30 16.06 -5.56
N ARG A 15 12.81 16.58 -6.69
CA ARG A 15 13.64 17.23 -7.71
C ARG A 15 14.31 18.51 -7.17
N SER A 16 13.60 19.25 -6.33
CA SER A 16 14.15 20.46 -5.69
C SER A 16 15.27 20.08 -4.72
N LEU A 17 15.04 19.07 -3.89
CA LEU A 17 16.04 18.57 -2.94
C LEU A 17 17.27 18.02 -3.65
N TYR A 18 17.10 17.26 -4.74
CA TYR A 18 18.22 16.77 -5.54
C TYR A 18 19.09 17.92 -6.05
N LYS A 19 18.48 18.95 -6.66
CA LYS A 19 19.21 20.13 -7.16
C LYS A 19 19.88 20.94 -6.04
N GLU A 20 19.16 21.13 -4.92
CA GLU A 20 19.70 21.83 -3.75
C GLU A 20 20.90 21.08 -3.16
N GLY A 21 20.80 19.74 -3.02
CA GLY A 21 21.90 18.92 -2.52
C GLY A 21 23.11 18.91 -3.44
N THR A 22 22.92 18.82 -4.75
CA THR A 22 24.02 18.89 -5.74
C THR A 22 24.75 20.24 -5.63
N LYS A 23 23.98 21.35 -5.54
CA LYS A 23 24.57 22.67 -5.37
C LYS A 23 25.36 22.81 -4.06
N ILE A 24 24.90 22.21 -2.97
CA ILE A 24 25.62 22.19 -1.69
C ILE A 24 26.96 21.46 -1.84
N ILE A 25 27.01 20.34 -2.58
CA ILE A 25 28.28 19.65 -2.86
C ILE A 25 29.22 20.54 -3.68
N ASP A 26 28.74 21.17 -4.74
CA ASP A 26 29.52 22.05 -5.60
C ASP A 26 30.09 23.24 -4.76
N GLU A 27 29.27 23.83 -3.89
CA GLU A 27 29.69 24.89 -2.97
C GLU A 27 30.71 24.40 -1.93
N TYR A 28 30.64 23.13 -1.53
CA TYR A 28 31.59 22.53 -0.58
C TYR A 28 32.96 22.24 -1.21
N GLU A 29 33.00 21.99 -2.52
CA GLU A 29 34.23 21.82 -3.30
C GLU A 29 34.90 23.16 -3.67
N ASP A 30 34.28 24.31 -3.36
CA ASP A 30 34.82 25.63 -3.63
C ASP A 30 36.11 25.88 -2.81
N ASP A 31 37.06 26.60 -3.40
CA ASP A 31 38.31 26.97 -2.76
C ASP A 31 38.14 28.04 -1.67
N ASP A 32 37.01 28.77 -1.66
CA ASP A 32 36.71 29.79 -0.64
C ASP A 32 36.16 29.16 0.65
N ASN A 33 36.91 29.32 1.75
CA ASN A 33 36.50 28.82 3.06
C ASN A 33 35.15 29.36 3.57
N ASN A 34 34.75 30.58 3.18
CA ASN A 34 33.44 31.14 3.55
C ASN A 34 32.32 30.41 2.81
N VAL A 35 32.53 30.07 1.53
CA VAL A 35 31.55 29.30 0.72
C VAL A 35 31.38 27.90 1.33
N ARG A 36 32.47 27.21 1.68
CA ARG A 36 32.44 25.92 2.37
C ARG A 36 31.69 25.96 3.70
N TYR A 37 31.91 26.99 4.49
CA TYR A 37 31.20 27.16 5.76
C TYR A 37 29.69 27.36 5.56
N CYS A 38 29.30 28.15 4.56
CA CYS A 38 27.89 28.32 4.20
C CYS A 38 27.27 27.00 3.71
N ALA A 39 27.99 26.22 2.89
CA ALA A 39 27.54 24.92 2.40
C ALA A 39 27.24 23.94 3.56
N ALA A 40 28.10 23.87 4.57
CA ALA A 40 27.89 23.05 5.75
C ALA A 40 26.62 23.40 6.52
N ASN A 41 26.29 24.70 6.64
CA ASN A 41 25.04 25.15 7.26
C ASN A 41 23.79 24.83 6.40
N HIS A 42 23.90 25.00 5.08
CA HIS A 42 22.83 24.64 4.15
C HIS A 42 22.52 23.14 4.18
N ALA A 43 23.54 22.30 4.33
CA ALA A 43 23.38 20.85 4.43
C ALA A 43 22.55 20.41 5.65
N VAL A 44 22.67 21.07 6.80
CA VAL A 44 21.84 20.76 7.99
C VAL A 44 20.35 20.95 7.67
N THR A 45 20.01 22.06 7.03
CA THR A 45 18.63 22.35 6.62
C THR A 45 18.14 21.38 5.56
N TRP A 46 18.98 21.06 4.59
CA TRP A 46 18.68 20.10 3.53
C TRP A 46 18.44 18.70 4.07
N ILE A 47 19.26 18.23 5.03
CA ILE A 47 19.09 16.93 5.71
C ILE A 47 17.73 16.89 6.41
N ALA A 48 17.34 17.93 7.15
CA ALA A 48 16.06 17.99 7.84
C ALA A 48 14.86 17.91 6.88
N LYS A 49 14.88 18.67 5.78
CA LYS A 49 13.86 18.63 4.73
C LYS A 49 13.78 17.24 4.07
N SER A 50 14.93 16.63 3.79
CA SER A 50 15.00 15.32 3.16
C SER A 50 14.44 14.24 4.08
N LYS A 51 14.77 14.23 5.37
CA LYS A 51 14.21 13.30 6.37
C LYS A 51 12.69 13.43 6.46
N GLN A 52 12.16 14.65 6.45
CA GLN A 52 10.71 14.90 6.49
C GLN A 52 10.01 14.35 5.25
N LEU A 53 10.57 14.56 4.06
CA LEU A 53 10.00 14.01 2.83
C LEU A 53 9.99 12.48 2.87
N PHE A 54 11.09 11.87 3.26
CA PHE A 54 11.25 10.42 3.21
C PHE A 54 10.42 9.68 4.26
N SER A 55 10.24 10.22 5.45
CA SER A 55 9.39 9.61 6.48
C SER A 55 7.93 9.41 6.02
N GLY A 56 7.48 10.22 5.05
CA GLY A 56 6.14 10.11 4.45
C GLY A 56 6.04 9.24 3.18
N MET A 57 7.17 8.97 2.50
CA MET A 57 7.16 8.40 1.15
C MET A 57 7.36 6.89 1.07
N PHE A 58 8.01 6.24 2.04
CA PHE A 58 8.40 4.84 1.91
C PHE A 58 7.58 3.87 2.73
N TYR A 59 7.20 2.76 2.06
CA TYR A 59 6.57 1.60 2.68
C TYR A 59 7.59 0.61 3.24
N ASN A 60 8.78 0.59 2.67
CA ASN A 60 9.82 -0.30 3.10
C ASN A 60 10.70 0.44 4.10
N GLU A 61 10.55 0.09 5.37
CA GLU A 61 11.35 0.64 6.46
C GLU A 61 12.86 0.52 6.19
N LYS A 62 13.29 -0.52 5.46
CA LYS A 62 14.69 -0.72 5.11
C LYS A 62 15.24 0.41 4.24
N TYR A 63 14.53 0.83 3.19
CA TYR A 63 14.99 1.94 2.34
C TYR A 63 14.96 3.28 3.07
N ALA A 64 13.93 3.50 3.90
CA ALA A 64 13.86 4.68 4.74
C ALA A 64 15.01 4.70 5.76
N GLN A 65 15.36 3.55 6.32
CA GLN A 65 16.47 3.41 7.26
C GLN A 65 17.82 3.66 6.58
N GLU A 66 18.10 3.00 5.44
CA GLU A 66 19.35 3.19 4.68
C GLU A 66 19.56 4.66 4.29
N PHE A 67 18.48 5.35 3.87
CA PHE A 67 18.54 6.77 3.57
C PHE A 67 18.79 7.62 4.82
N ASN A 68 18.09 7.34 5.92
CA ASN A 68 18.29 8.04 7.18
C ASN A 68 19.71 7.84 7.73
N ASP A 69 20.26 6.63 7.60
CA ASP A 69 21.64 6.32 8.01
C ASP A 69 22.65 7.11 7.17
N ALA A 70 22.44 7.21 5.85
CA ALA A 70 23.28 8.00 4.98
C ALA A 70 23.21 9.51 5.32
N LEU A 71 22.01 10.02 5.61
CA LEU A 71 21.82 11.41 6.06
C LEU A 71 22.42 11.66 7.45
N GLN A 72 22.34 10.69 8.35
CA GLN A 72 22.95 10.80 9.68
C GLN A 72 24.47 10.81 9.57
N ALA A 73 25.05 9.95 8.73
CA ALA A 73 26.48 9.97 8.46
C ALA A 73 26.95 11.32 7.89
N ALA A 74 26.19 11.92 6.98
CA ALA A 74 26.45 13.27 6.47
C ALA A 74 26.38 14.33 7.57
N TYR A 75 25.44 14.18 8.50
CA TYR A 75 25.32 15.10 9.64
C TYR A 75 26.48 14.97 10.62
N ASP A 76 26.89 13.76 10.95
CA ASP A 76 27.93 13.48 11.94
C ASP A 76 29.33 13.84 11.42
N SER A 77 29.57 13.71 10.11
CA SER A 77 30.86 14.01 9.47
C SER A 77 31.03 15.48 9.06
N ARG A 78 30.06 16.33 9.30
CA ARG A 78 30.07 17.76 8.88
C ARG A 78 31.22 18.62 9.39
N GLY A 79 32.02 18.10 10.32
CA GLY A 79 33.25 18.74 10.79
C GLY A 79 34.52 18.21 10.12
N GLU A 80 34.44 17.18 9.27
CA GLU A 80 35.55 16.50 8.60
C GLU A 80 35.30 16.54 7.08
N ASP A 81 36.03 17.39 6.38
CA ASP A 81 35.75 17.77 4.98
C ASP A 81 35.53 16.57 4.04
N MET A 82 36.38 15.57 4.10
CA MET A 82 36.37 14.46 3.16
C MET A 82 35.21 13.47 3.41
N ASP A 83 34.86 13.23 4.66
CA ASP A 83 33.77 12.32 5.02
C ASP A 83 32.41 12.95 4.79
N TYR A 84 32.30 14.28 4.99
CA TYR A 84 31.11 15.04 4.71
C TYR A 84 30.70 14.97 3.22
N HIS A 85 31.67 15.23 2.32
CA HIS A 85 31.43 15.18 0.88
C HIS A 85 30.96 13.80 0.43
N LYS A 86 31.61 12.74 0.92
CA LYS A 86 31.24 11.36 0.64
C LYS A 86 29.84 11.02 1.14
N ALA A 87 29.51 11.41 2.37
CA ALA A 87 28.21 11.14 2.96
C ALA A 87 27.09 11.88 2.22
N MET A 88 27.29 13.15 1.83
CA MET A 88 26.35 13.90 1.01
C MET A 88 26.16 13.29 -0.39
N SER A 89 27.24 12.85 -1.02
CA SER A 89 27.18 12.17 -2.33
C SER A 89 26.36 10.89 -2.26
N ILE A 90 26.53 10.09 -1.18
CA ILE A 90 25.74 8.88 -0.94
C ILE A 90 24.26 9.25 -0.76
N ALA A 91 23.95 10.25 0.08
CA ALA A 91 22.58 10.69 0.33
C ALA A 91 21.88 11.18 -0.95
N ILE A 92 22.59 11.91 -1.82
CA ILE A 92 22.07 12.35 -3.13
C ILE A 92 21.91 11.16 -4.07
N GLY A 93 22.78 10.18 -4.03
CA GLY A 93 22.66 8.92 -4.77
C GLY A 93 21.36 8.18 -4.40
N HIS A 94 21.03 8.12 -3.12
CA HIS A 94 19.75 7.56 -2.65
C HIS A 94 18.54 8.34 -3.17
N LEU A 95 18.59 9.69 -3.15
CA LEU A 95 17.53 10.53 -3.74
C LEU A 95 17.33 10.26 -5.23
N SER A 96 18.41 10.08 -5.98
CA SER A 96 18.35 9.73 -7.40
C SER A 96 17.74 8.35 -7.61
N GLY A 97 18.15 7.36 -6.81
CA GLY A 97 17.59 6.01 -6.83
C GLY A 97 16.09 5.99 -6.57
N VAL A 98 15.63 6.80 -5.63
CA VAL A 98 14.19 6.99 -5.36
C VAL A 98 13.45 7.57 -6.55
N GLY A 99 14.02 8.54 -7.24
CA GLY A 99 13.44 9.09 -8.48
C GLY A 99 13.24 8.01 -9.55
N ILE A 100 14.17 7.05 -9.65
CA ILE A 100 14.05 5.88 -10.54
C ILE A 100 12.95 4.94 -10.06
N LEU A 101 12.87 4.66 -8.75
CA LEU A 101 11.83 3.80 -8.17
C LEU A 101 10.44 4.41 -8.39
N ILE A 102 10.28 5.71 -8.19
CA ILE A 102 9.03 6.44 -8.49
C ILE A 102 8.66 6.30 -9.98
N LYS A 103 9.63 6.56 -10.86
CA LYS A 103 9.41 6.48 -12.32
C LYS A 103 8.99 5.10 -12.78
N ASN A 104 9.48 4.05 -12.13
CA ASN A 104 9.19 2.66 -12.44
C ASN A 104 8.02 2.07 -11.64
N GLY A 105 7.29 2.88 -10.86
CA GLY A 105 6.14 2.43 -10.10
C GLY A 105 6.47 1.61 -8.83
N TYR A 106 7.72 1.64 -8.35
CA TYR A 106 8.15 0.91 -7.15
C TYR A 106 7.96 1.69 -5.84
N VAL A 107 7.45 2.91 -5.91
CA VAL A 107 7.11 3.71 -4.73
C VAL A 107 5.65 3.50 -4.36
N LYS A 108 5.37 3.61 -3.09
CA LYS A 108 4.11 3.49 -2.33
C LYS A 108 2.78 3.59 -3.12
N ASP A 109 2.79 4.14 -4.34
CA ASP A 109 1.58 4.48 -5.09
C ASP A 109 0.99 3.35 -5.93
N GLN A 110 1.68 2.23 -6.11
CA GLN A 110 1.02 1.13 -6.79
C GLN A 110 0.12 0.32 -5.83
N TYR A 111 0.39 0.36 -4.51
CA TYR A 111 -0.37 -0.46 -3.55
C TYR A 111 -0.57 0.19 -2.17
N SER A 112 -0.05 1.38 -1.88
CA SER A 112 -0.25 2.03 -0.58
C SER A 112 -1.22 3.19 -0.68
N GLY A 113 -2.36 2.96 -0.14
CA GLY A 113 -3.45 3.92 -0.09
C GLY A 113 -4.30 3.88 -1.36
N ILE A 114 -4.56 2.69 -1.89
CA ILE A 114 -5.77 2.51 -2.66
C ILE A 114 -6.89 2.87 -1.69
N ASP A 115 -7.36 4.11 -1.74
CA ASP A 115 -8.58 4.48 -1.04
C ASP A 115 -9.75 3.81 -1.75
N ASN A 116 -9.92 2.55 -1.43
CA ASN A 116 -11.07 1.78 -1.89
C ASN A 116 -12.29 1.99 -0.98
N SER A 117 -12.28 3.01 -0.11
CA SER A 117 -13.40 3.32 0.78
C SER A 117 -14.70 3.58 0.01
N ASN A 118 -14.61 3.97 -1.26
CA ASN A 118 -15.73 4.16 -2.17
C ASN A 118 -15.95 2.96 -3.11
N SER A 119 -15.13 1.92 -3.06
CA SER A 119 -15.31 0.75 -3.90
C SER A 119 -16.47 -0.08 -3.39
N LYS A 120 -17.40 -0.39 -4.29
CA LYS A 120 -18.51 -1.32 -4.02
C LYS A 120 -18.06 -2.79 -4.08
N LYS A 121 -16.84 -3.07 -4.54
CA LYS A 121 -16.33 -4.41 -4.80
C LYS A 121 -15.79 -5.07 -3.52
N ALA A 122 -16.16 -6.33 -3.29
CA ALA A 122 -15.55 -7.20 -2.31
C ALA A 122 -15.02 -8.45 -3.01
N PHE A 123 -13.70 -8.68 -2.95
CA PHE A 123 -13.11 -9.86 -3.59
C PHE A 123 -13.31 -11.11 -2.73
N VAL A 124 -13.61 -12.24 -3.36
CA VAL A 124 -13.78 -13.53 -2.69
C VAL A 124 -12.70 -14.48 -3.17
N ALA A 125 -11.73 -14.73 -2.28
CA ALA A 125 -10.66 -15.70 -2.45
C ALA A 125 -11.10 -17.04 -1.85
N MET A 126 -11.34 -18.04 -2.69
CA MET A 126 -11.74 -19.38 -2.25
C MET A 126 -11.40 -20.46 -3.28
N SER A 127 -11.43 -21.70 -2.88
CA SER A 127 -11.33 -22.82 -3.81
C SER A 127 -12.54 -22.86 -4.76
N PHE A 128 -12.27 -23.19 -6.04
CA PHE A 128 -13.32 -23.41 -7.04
C PHE A 128 -13.85 -24.84 -7.05
N ASP A 129 -13.51 -25.65 -6.02
CA ASP A 129 -14.02 -27.00 -5.87
C ASP A 129 -15.56 -26.97 -5.83
N PRO A 130 -16.24 -27.78 -6.67
CA PRO A 130 -17.71 -27.84 -6.69
C PRO A 130 -18.34 -28.15 -5.32
N HIS A 131 -17.64 -28.92 -4.47
CA HIS A 131 -18.11 -29.23 -3.11
C HIS A 131 -18.17 -28.02 -2.19
N LEU A 132 -17.45 -26.95 -2.53
CA LEU A 132 -17.44 -25.67 -1.77
C LEU A 132 -18.32 -24.59 -2.42
N ALA A 133 -19.02 -24.91 -3.51
CA ALA A 133 -19.86 -23.97 -4.22
C ALA A 133 -20.94 -23.33 -3.34
N ASP A 134 -21.49 -24.08 -2.40
CA ASP A 134 -22.54 -23.63 -1.48
C ASP A 134 -22.00 -22.56 -0.50
N ASN A 135 -20.72 -22.62 -0.08
CA ASN A 135 -20.10 -21.60 0.75
C ASN A 135 -20.16 -20.23 0.05
N TYR A 136 -19.93 -20.21 -1.26
CA TYR A 136 -20.05 -18.97 -2.03
C TYR A 136 -21.53 -18.57 -2.24
N SER A 137 -22.32 -19.49 -2.78
CA SER A 137 -23.65 -19.17 -3.32
C SER A 137 -24.68 -18.84 -2.22
N TYR A 138 -24.57 -19.50 -1.06
CA TYR A 138 -25.51 -19.34 0.05
C TYR A 138 -24.90 -18.72 1.30
N GLY A 139 -23.56 -18.64 1.37
CA GLY A 139 -22.82 -18.07 2.49
C GLY A 139 -22.25 -16.69 2.18
N ILE A 140 -21.14 -16.66 1.47
CA ILE A 140 -20.30 -15.46 1.31
C ILE A 140 -20.99 -14.40 0.44
N LYS A 141 -21.43 -14.78 -0.77
CA LYS A 141 -22.05 -13.83 -1.71
C LYS A 141 -23.28 -13.13 -1.11
N PRO A 142 -24.28 -13.83 -0.56
CA PRO A 142 -25.44 -13.17 0.02
C PRO A 142 -25.08 -12.27 1.22
N ALA A 143 -24.06 -12.62 2.02
CA ALA A 143 -23.63 -11.81 3.14
C ALA A 143 -23.04 -10.46 2.69
N ILE A 144 -22.23 -10.49 1.63
CA ILE A 144 -21.60 -9.31 1.03
C ILE A 144 -22.68 -8.41 0.40
N GLU A 145 -23.59 -9.01 -0.40
CA GLU A 145 -24.63 -8.28 -1.13
C GLU A 145 -25.68 -7.66 -0.19
N GLU A 146 -25.99 -8.29 0.94
CA GLU A 146 -26.91 -7.74 1.95
C GLU A 146 -26.42 -6.43 2.57
N LEU A 147 -25.09 -6.24 2.57
CA LEU A 147 -24.46 -5.01 3.04
C LEU A 147 -24.18 -4.00 1.92
N GLY A 148 -24.69 -4.25 0.71
CA GLY A 148 -24.66 -3.33 -0.42
C GLY A 148 -23.39 -3.45 -1.29
N TYR A 149 -22.51 -4.39 -1.03
CA TYR A 149 -21.29 -4.63 -1.85
C TYR A 149 -21.54 -5.64 -2.97
N ASP A 150 -20.68 -5.60 -3.99
CA ASP A 150 -20.68 -6.57 -5.10
C ASP A 150 -19.62 -7.66 -4.81
N ALA A 151 -20.05 -8.91 -4.67
CA ALA A 151 -19.14 -10.04 -4.47
C ALA A 151 -18.47 -10.44 -5.79
N ILE A 152 -17.14 -10.26 -5.86
CA ILE A 152 -16.32 -10.56 -7.04
C ILE A 152 -15.53 -11.84 -6.80
N ARG A 153 -15.78 -12.88 -7.60
CA ARG A 153 -15.01 -14.12 -7.61
C ARG A 153 -14.46 -14.36 -9.03
N MET A 154 -13.17 -14.72 -9.14
CA MET A 154 -12.44 -14.76 -10.40
C MET A 154 -13.08 -15.66 -11.47
N ASP A 155 -13.59 -16.84 -11.11
CA ASP A 155 -14.23 -17.77 -12.05
C ASP A 155 -15.57 -17.26 -12.62
N LYS A 156 -16.09 -16.19 -12.07
CA LYS A 156 -17.32 -15.51 -12.54
C LYS A 156 -17.04 -14.26 -13.36
N VAL A 157 -15.77 -13.89 -13.53
CA VAL A 157 -15.36 -12.71 -14.30
C VAL A 157 -14.91 -13.15 -15.70
N PRO A 158 -15.56 -12.71 -16.78
CA PRO A 158 -15.08 -12.94 -18.14
C PRO A 158 -13.67 -12.39 -18.32
N ASN A 159 -12.75 -13.24 -18.78
CA ASN A 159 -11.34 -12.86 -18.87
C ASN A 159 -10.63 -13.59 -20.02
N ASN A 160 -9.85 -12.85 -20.81
CA ASN A 160 -8.94 -13.36 -21.85
C ASN A 160 -7.45 -13.14 -21.51
N ASP A 161 -7.16 -12.48 -20.37
CA ASP A 161 -5.81 -12.14 -19.94
C ASP A 161 -5.19 -13.23 -19.06
N LYS A 162 -3.93 -13.02 -18.65
CA LYS A 162 -3.30 -13.88 -17.66
C LYS A 162 -4.07 -13.78 -16.34
N ILE A 163 -4.56 -14.91 -15.86
CA ILE A 163 -5.42 -15.02 -14.66
C ILE A 163 -4.79 -14.32 -13.45
N ASP A 164 -3.48 -14.51 -13.24
CA ASP A 164 -2.77 -13.94 -12.09
C ASP A 164 -2.80 -12.40 -12.07
N THR A 165 -2.57 -11.77 -13.24
CA THR A 165 -2.61 -10.31 -13.36
C THR A 165 -4.01 -9.76 -13.06
N LYS A 166 -5.05 -10.45 -13.54
CA LYS A 166 -6.44 -10.03 -13.31
C LYS A 166 -6.88 -10.20 -11.87
N ILE A 167 -6.43 -11.24 -11.18
CA ILE A 167 -6.67 -11.43 -9.74
C ILE A 167 -6.08 -10.26 -8.94
N ILE A 168 -4.81 -9.92 -9.19
CA ILE A 168 -4.12 -8.80 -8.54
C ILE A 168 -4.87 -7.48 -8.76
N GLU A 169 -5.30 -7.21 -10.00
CA GLU A 169 -6.09 -6.03 -10.33
C GLU A 169 -7.42 -5.99 -9.56
N LEU A 170 -8.19 -7.08 -9.56
CA LEU A 170 -9.48 -7.14 -8.88
C LEU A 170 -9.34 -6.99 -7.37
N ILE A 171 -8.32 -7.62 -6.76
CA ILE A 171 -8.02 -7.43 -5.34
C ILE A 171 -7.71 -5.96 -5.08
N SER A 172 -6.83 -5.36 -5.89
CA SER A 172 -6.42 -3.95 -5.72
C SER A 172 -7.56 -2.96 -5.86
N GLN A 173 -8.64 -3.31 -6.56
CA GLN A 173 -9.85 -2.49 -6.74
C GLN A 173 -10.94 -2.76 -5.70
N SER A 174 -10.75 -3.72 -4.81
CA SER A 174 -11.76 -4.13 -3.83
C SER A 174 -11.65 -3.36 -2.52
N HIS A 175 -12.81 -3.07 -1.90
CA HIS A 175 -12.88 -2.44 -0.58
C HIS A 175 -12.33 -3.36 0.51
N PHE A 176 -12.68 -4.65 0.41
CA PHE A 176 -12.17 -5.71 1.29
C PHE A 176 -12.13 -7.05 0.57
N LEU A 177 -11.52 -8.04 1.22
CA LEU A 177 -11.42 -9.41 0.72
C LEU A 177 -11.97 -10.37 1.76
N VAL A 178 -12.79 -11.35 1.31
CA VAL A 178 -13.16 -12.52 2.12
C VAL A 178 -12.35 -13.72 1.64
N ALA A 179 -11.54 -14.31 2.53
CA ALA A 179 -10.73 -15.49 2.27
C ALA A 179 -11.35 -16.73 2.94
N ASP A 180 -11.86 -17.67 2.14
CA ASP A 180 -12.29 -18.99 2.61
C ASP A 180 -11.13 -19.98 2.49
N PHE A 181 -10.52 -20.32 3.61
CA PHE A 181 -9.40 -21.26 3.69
C PHE A 181 -9.84 -22.74 3.70
N THR A 182 -11.14 -23.03 3.59
CA THR A 182 -11.64 -24.41 3.46
C THR A 182 -10.97 -25.12 2.29
N GLY A 183 -10.47 -26.33 2.52
CA GLY A 183 -9.73 -27.11 1.52
C GLY A 183 -8.27 -26.66 1.31
N HIS A 184 -7.77 -25.68 2.06
CA HIS A 184 -6.35 -25.25 2.10
C HIS A 184 -5.72 -24.95 0.75
N ARG A 185 -6.48 -24.34 -0.18
CA ARG A 185 -5.96 -23.95 -1.49
C ARG A 185 -4.87 -22.89 -1.35
N THR A 186 -3.64 -23.20 -1.79
CA THR A 186 -2.48 -22.30 -1.65
C THR A 186 -2.67 -20.94 -2.30
N GLY A 187 -3.41 -20.86 -3.42
CA GLY A 187 -3.75 -19.59 -4.08
C GLY A 187 -4.52 -18.64 -3.16
N VAL A 188 -5.41 -19.15 -2.30
CA VAL A 188 -6.18 -18.33 -1.34
C VAL A 188 -5.26 -17.67 -0.31
N TYR A 189 -4.23 -18.40 0.14
CA TYR A 189 -3.22 -17.85 1.07
C TYR A 189 -2.41 -16.73 0.42
N TYR A 190 -2.04 -16.92 -0.86
CA TYR A 190 -1.34 -15.89 -1.63
C TYR A 190 -2.20 -14.63 -1.81
N GLU A 191 -3.46 -14.79 -2.24
CA GLU A 191 -4.41 -13.70 -2.46
C GLU A 191 -4.69 -12.92 -1.17
N ALA A 192 -4.92 -13.62 -0.05
CA ALA A 192 -5.13 -13.00 1.25
C ALA A 192 -3.88 -12.28 1.76
N GLY A 193 -2.70 -12.87 1.56
CA GLY A 193 -1.41 -12.26 1.91
C GLY A 193 -1.14 -11.00 1.09
N PHE A 194 -1.39 -11.05 -0.23
CA PHE A 194 -1.26 -9.91 -1.12
C PHE A 194 -2.20 -8.77 -0.70
N ALA A 195 -3.50 -9.05 -0.49
CA ALA A 195 -4.48 -8.04 -0.06
C ALA A 195 -4.04 -7.32 1.22
N ARG A 196 -3.55 -8.06 2.23
CA ARG A 196 -3.00 -7.48 3.46
C ARG A 196 -1.78 -6.62 3.21
N GLY A 197 -0.87 -7.10 2.35
CA GLY A 197 0.36 -6.40 2.01
C GLY A 197 0.10 -5.03 1.37
N ILE A 198 -1.02 -4.87 0.66
CA ILE A 198 -1.45 -3.60 0.04
C ILE A 198 -2.46 -2.82 0.89
N GLY A 199 -2.72 -3.25 2.13
CA GLY A 199 -3.58 -2.54 3.07
C GLY A 199 -5.08 -2.78 2.90
N ILE A 200 -5.51 -3.77 2.09
CA ILE A 200 -6.92 -4.14 1.94
C ILE A 200 -7.33 -5.02 3.14
N PRO A 201 -8.45 -4.69 3.82
CA PRO A 201 -8.98 -5.51 4.91
C PRO A 201 -9.29 -6.94 4.45
N VAL A 202 -8.86 -7.93 5.22
CA VAL A 202 -9.10 -9.35 4.93
C VAL A 202 -9.88 -10.00 6.05
N ILE A 203 -11.07 -10.49 5.73
CA ILE A 203 -11.90 -11.30 6.61
C ILE A 203 -11.64 -12.76 6.29
N GLN A 204 -11.20 -13.52 7.30
CA GLN A 204 -10.83 -14.93 7.15
C GLN A 204 -11.95 -15.82 7.67
N VAL A 205 -12.28 -16.85 6.87
CA VAL A 205 -13.25 -17.87 7.26
C VAL A 205 -12.68 -19.26 6.96
N CYS A 206 -13.13 -20.26 7.71
CA CYS A 206 -12.77 -21.66 7.46
C CYS A 206 -13.84 -22.59 8.00
N ASN A 207 -14.18 -23.64 7.24
CA ASN A 207 -15.07 -24.68 7.75
C ASN A 207 -14.44 -25.42 8.92
N SER A 208 -15.26 -25.82 9.89
CA SER A 208 -14.84 -26.53 11.12
C SER A 208 -14.00 -27.77 10.85
N ILE A 209 -14.31 -28.51 9.80
CA ILE A 209 -13.62 -29.75 9.44
C ILE A 209 -12.13 -29.51 9.08
N ASP A 210 -11.84 -28.36 8.49
CA ASP A 210 -10.50 -27.99 8.04
C ASP A 210 -9.79 -26.99 8.98
N PHE A 211 -10.52 -26.41 9.94
CA PHE A 211 -10.01 -25.36 10.80
C PHE A 211 -8.74 -25.75 11.58
N ASP A 212 -8.70 -26.98 12.08
CA ASP A 212 -7.54 -27.46 12.87
C ASP A 212 -6.31 -27.73 12.01
N LYS A 213 -6.47 -27.85 10.69
CA LYS A 213 -5.39 -28.03 9.71
C LYS A 213 -4.82 -26.69 9.21
N LEU A 214 -5.41 -25.55 9.57
CA LEU A 214 -4.89 -24.23 9.22
C LEU A 214 -3.43 -24.08 9.69
N HIS A 215 -2.61 -23.46 8.87
CA HIS A 215 -1.24 -23.12 9.24
C HIS A 215 -1.24 -22.24 10.49
N PHE A 216 -0.25 -22.42 11.37
CA PHE A 216 -0.21 -21.73 12.66
C PHE A 216 -0.20 -20.19 12.49
N ASP A 217 0.48 -19.65 11.46
CA ASP A 217 0.51 -18.22 11.18
C ASP A 217 -0.88 -17.63 10.88
N ILE A 218 -1.77 -18.44 10.29
CA ILE A 218 -3.16 -18.02 10.02
C ILE A 218 -4.01 -18.11 11.28
N LYS A 219 -3.77 -19.12 12.13
CA LYS A 219 -4.50 -19.28 13.40
C LYS A 219 -4.28 -18.14 14.40
N THR A 220 -3.17 -17.41 14.27
CA THR A 220 -2.90 -16.20 15.09
C THR A 220 -3.80 -15.02 14.73
N ILE A 221 -4.46 -15.09 13.57
CA ILE A 221 -5.35 -14.07 13.05
C ILE A 221 -6.79 -14.52 13.30
N ASN A 222 -7.69 -13.59 13.64
CA ASN A 222 -9.10 -13.90 13.84
C ASN A 222 -9.70 -14.53 12.58
N THR A 223 -9.95 -15.84 12.62
CA THR A 223 -10.55 -16.62 11.54
C THR A 223 -11.92 -17.12 12.01
N LEU A 224 -12.97 -16.73 11.29
CA LEU A 224 -14.34 -17.13 11.60
C LEU A 224 -14.56 -18.60 11.24
N LYS A 225 -14.98 -19.39 12.23
CA LYS A 225 -15.26 -20.80 12.06
C LYS A 225 -16.74 -21.01 11.74
N PHE A 226 -17.04 -21.91 10.76
CA PHE A 226 -18.40 -22.23 10.38
C PHE A 226 -18.58 -23.71 10.05
N ASP A 227 -19.80 -24.21 10.14
CA ASP A 227 -20.15 -25.60 9.81
C ASP A 227 -20.99 -25.70 8.53
N THR A 228 -21.83 -24.69 8.26
CA THR A 228 -22.72 -24.66 7.09
C THR A 228 -22.69 -23.32 6.39
N ALA A 229 -23.06 -23.28 5.11
CA ALA A 229 -23.14 -22.04 4.34
C ALA A 229 -24.13 -21.01 4.95
N SER A 230 -25.23 -21.50 5.54
CA SER A 230 -26.19 -20.64 6.22
C SER A 230 -25.59 -20.00 7.49
N GLN A 231 -24.84 -20.78 8.28
CA GLN A 231 -24.12 -20.24 9.43
C GLN A 231 -23.05 -19.23 8.97
N LEU A 232 -22.31 -19.55 7.89
CA LEU A 232 -21.32 -18.64 7.32
C LEU A 232 -21.93 -17.28 6.98
N LYS A 233 -23.09 -17.25 6.31
CA LYS A 233 -23.82 -16.00 6.04
C LYS A 233 -24.12 -15.23 7.34
N ASN A 234 -24.67 -15.93 8.32
CA ASN A 234 -25.13 -15.31 9.57
C ASN A 234 -23.99 -14.73 10.43
N ILE A 235 -22.77 -15.30 10.36
CA ILE A 235 -21.60 -14.75 11.07
C ILE A 235 -20.88 -13.67 10.26
N LEU A 236 -20.91 -13.74 8.92
CA LEU A 236 -20.26 -12.73 8.07
C LEU A 236 -20.97 -11.39 8.10
N ILE A 237 -22.29 -11.35 8.04
CA ILE A 237 -23.06 -10.10 8.03
C ILE A 237 -22.67 -9.19 9.21
N PRO A 238 -22.82 -9.60 10.48
CA PRO A 238 -22.46 -8.73 11.61
C PRO A 238 -20.96 -8.45 11.67
N HIS A 239 -20.12 -9.38 11.21
CA HIS A 239 -18.68 -9.16 11.21
C HIS A 239 -18.28 -8.11 10.19
N ILE A 240 -18.77 -8.16 8.95
CA ILE A 240 -18.52 -7.16 7.90
C ILE A 240 -19.09 -5.80 8.35
N ASP A 241 -20.33 -5.76 8.88
CA ASP A 241 -20.96 -4.53 9.33
C ASP A 241 -20.16 -3.84 10.44
N ALA A 242 -19.61 -4.62 11.37
CA ALA A 242 -18.81 -4.10 12.50
C ALA A 242 -17.38 -3.66 12.09
N THR A 243 -16.77 -4.30 11.08
CA THR A 243 -15.35 -4.07 10.73
C THR A 243 -15.15 -3.21 9.50
N ILE A 244 -16.09 -3.28 8.55
CA ILE A 244 -16.05 -2.59 7.26
C ILE A 244 -17.17 -1.55 7.19
N GLY A 245 -18.38 -1.89 7.66
CA GLY A 245 -19.60 -1.11 7.52
C GLY A 245 -20.43 -1.50 6.29
N LYS A 246 -21.57 -0.84 6.13
CA LYS A 246 -22.42 -0.97 4.93
C LYS A 246 -21.91 -0.05 3.84
N TYR A 247 -22.05 -0.48 2.59
CA TYR A 247 -21.75 0.39 1.46
C TYR A 247 -22.80 1.51 1.39
N ILE A 248 -22.30 2.74 1.42
CA ILE A 248 -23.09 3.95 1.22
C ILE A 248 -22.54 4.63 -0.04
N ALA A 249 -23.33 4.68 -1.10
CA ALA A 249 -22.94 5.42 -2.31
C ALA A 249 -22.74 6.90 -1.91
N LYS A 250 -21.55 7.45 -2.17
CA LYS A 250 -21.37 8.90 -2.10
C LYS A 250 -22.15 9.50 -3.28
N GLU A 251 -23.04 10.47 -3.02
CA GLU A 251 -23.59 11.31 -4.06
C GLU A 251 -22.41 12.01 -4.74
N GLU A 252 -22.25 11.79 -6.06
CA GLU A 252 -21.37 12.61 -6.87
C GLU A 252 -21.94 14.02 -6.83
N THR A 253 -21.32 14.90 -6.05
CA THR A 253 -21.53 16.34 -6.20
C THR A 253 -20.93 16.69 -7.55
N GLU A 254 -21.77 16.77 -8.59
CA GLU A 254 -21.41 17.43 -9.83
C GLU A 254 -21.02 18.88 -9.48
N VAL A 255 -19.71 19.15 -9.48
CA VAL A 255 -19.21 20.51 -9.45
C VAL A 255 -19.59 21.09 -10.80
N THR A 256 -20.63 21.90 -10.82
CA THR A 256 -21.03 22.64 -12.02
C THR A 256 -20.05 23.79 -12.26
N ASP A 257 -19.82 24.16 -13.52
CA ASP A 257 -18.93 25.27 -13.91
C ASP A 257 -19.28 26.61 -13.23
N ASN A 258 -20.44 26.71 -12.57
CA ASN A 258 -20.86 27.87 -11.80
C ASN A 258 -20.27 27.95 -10.38
N ASP A 259 -19.57 26.93 -9.91
CA ASP A 259 -18.94 26.89 -8.57
C ASP A 259 -17.46 27.35 -8.60
N LEU A 260 -16.97 27.73 -9.78
CA LEU A 260 -15.62 28.27 -9.92
C LEU A 260 -15.63 29.80 -9.76
N PRO A 261 -14.76 30.36 -8.90
CA PRO A 261 -14.77 31.80 -8.57
C PRO A 261 -13.99 32.67 -9.62
N PHE A 262 -14.26 32.47 -10.93
CA PHE A 262 -13.81 33.35 -12.00
C PHE A 262 -14.74 33.36 -13.18
#